data_3088a5ddf449767714f83bfa382ba2e5
#
_entry.id   3088a5ddf449767714f83bfa382ba2e5
#
_cell.length_a   1.000
_cell.length_b   1.000
_cell.length_c   1.000
_cell.angle_alpha   90.00
_cell.angle_beta   90.00
_cell.angle_gamma   90.00
#
_symmetry.space_group_name_H-M   'P 1'
#
loop_
_entity.id
_entity.type
_entity.pdbx_description
1 polymer ?
#
loop_
_entity_poly.entity_id
_entity_poly.type
_entity_poly.pdbx_seq_one_letter_code
_entity_poly.pdbx_strand_id
1 'polypeptide(L)'
;MSTTKTTQTSPKSDAPGSSGNALEIRDTRTGATYNIPIALTGVEGDTAIRTMDLRKIKEKDEDFGLLSYDPAFMNTASCQSAITYIDGDKGILRYRGYPIEQLAEGATFLEVAWLLRNGELPKQQEYESWVHDITFHTYVHENIRKFLEGFRYDAHPMSMLCSTVAALSSFYPSA
;
A
#
# COMPACT_ATOMS: atom_id res chain seq x y z
N MET A 1 2.38 45.81 -16.91
CA MET A 1 2.97 44.54 -16.47
C MET A 1 1.87 43.70 -15.85
N SER A 2 1.34 42.77 -16.62
CA SER A 2 0.17 41.95 -16.24
C SER A 2 0.67 40.58 -15.78
N THR A 3 0.48 40.28 -14.51
CA THR A 3 0.88 39.00 -13.89
C THR A 3 -0.24 37.99 -14.09
N THR A 4 -0.03 37.06 -14.99
CA THR A 4 -0.92 35.92 -15.22
C THR A 4 -0.74 34.89 -14.11
N LYS A 5 -1.74 34.73 -13.25
CA LYS A 5 -1.82 33.61 -12.27
C LYS A 5 -2.12 32.31 -13.00
N THR A 6 -1.16 31.42 -13.05
CA THR A 6 -1.37 30.03 -13.50
C THR A 6 -2.05 29.25 -12.37
N THR A 7 -3.30 28.93 -12.56
CA THR A 7 -4.07 28.05 -11.68
C THR A 7 -3.67 26.62 -11.99
N GLN A 8 -2.92 25.99 -11.10
CA GLN A 8 -2.69 24.54 -11.14
C GLN A 8 -3.98 23.84 -10.75
N THR A 9 -4.63 23.24 -11.72
CA THR A 9 -5.71 22.26 -11.50
C THR A 9 -5.09 20.93 -11.13
N SER A 10 -5.29 20.51 -9.89
CA SER A 10 -5.01 19.13 -9.43
C SER A 10 -5.80 18.15 -10.29
N PRO A 11 -5.22 16.99 -10.67
CA PRO A 11 -5.96 15.97 -11.38
C PRO A 11 -7.08 15.44 -10.47
N LYS A 12 -8.32 15.57 -10.92
CA LYS A 12 -9.45 14.86 -10.33
C LYS A 12 -9.13 13.36 -10.41
N SER A 13 -9.12 12.70 -9.27
CA SER A 13 -9.16 11.23 -9.21
C SER A 13 -10.48 10.80 -9.85
N ASP A 14 -10.42 10.30 -11.06
CA ASP A 14 -11.54 9.61 -11.68
C ASP A 14 -11.84 8.38 -10.82
N ALA A 15 -12.99 8.39 -10.18
CA ALA A 15 -13.52 7.22 -9.52
C ALA A 15 -13.72 6.13 -10.60
N PRO A 16 -13.24 4.88 -10.39
CA PRO A 16 -13.46 3.81 -11.36
C PRO A 16 -14.95 3.66 -11.59
N GLY A 17 -15.33 3.68 -12.88
CA GLY A 17 -16.71 3.63 -13.34
C GLY A 17 -17.45 2.46 -12.72
N SER A 18 -18.67 2.72 -12.27
CA SER A 18 -19.60 1.73 -11.77
C SER A 18 -19.89 0.69 -12.86
N SER A 19 -19.24 -0.47 -12.80
CA SER A 19 -19.82 -1.67 -13.38
C SER A 19 -21.15 -1.89 -12.66
N GLY A 20 -22.24 -2.11 -13.37
CA GLY A 20 -23.60 -2.15 -12.83
C GLY A 20 -23.90 -3.30 -11.84
N ASN A 21 -22.89 -3.90 -11.24
CA ASN A 21 -23.01 -4.99 -10.28
C ASN A 21 -23.12 -4.42 -8.86
N ALA A 22 -24.18 -4.82 -8.17
CA ALA A 22 -24.45 -4.43 -6.79
C ALA A 22 -25.00 -5.61 -6.00
N LEU A 23 -24.82 -5.58 -4.70
CA LEU A 23 -25.49 -6.45 -3.76
C LEU A 23 -26.76 -5.76 -3.27
N GLU A 24 -27.89 -6.45 -3.34
CA GLU A 24 -29.13 -6.04 -2.72
C GLU A 24 -29.21 -6.65 -1.31
N ILE A 25 -29.20 -5.81 -0.29
CA ILE A 25 -29.24 -6.22 1.11
C ILE A 25 -30.55 -5.75 1.72
N ARG A 26 -31.38 -6.69 2.19
CA ARG A 26 -32.60 -6.39 2.94
C ARG A 26 -32.35 -6.46 4.43
N ASP A 27 -32.54 -5.35 5.12
CA ASP A 27 -32.51 -5.31 6.58
C ASP A 27 -33.87 -5.75 7.14
N THR A 28 -33.91 -6.91 7.78
CA THR A 28 -35.14 -7.49 8.35
C THR A 28 -35.63 -6.77 9.60
N ARG A 29 -34.80 -5.94 10.23
CA ARG A 29 -35.17 -5.14 11.42
C ARG A 29 -36.07 -3.97 11.05
N THR A 30 -35.75 -3.33 9.92
CA THR A 30 -36.45 -2.14 9.41
C THR A 30 -37.35 -2.44 8.20
N GLY A 31 -37.12 -3.56 7.51
CA GLY A 31 -37.74 -3.90 6.23
C GLY A 31 -37.16 -3.16 5.03
N ALA A 32 -36.18 -2.28 5.24
CA ALA A 32 -35.55 -1.48 4.19
C ALA A 32 -34.59 -2.33 3.32
N THR A 33 -34.47 -1.95 2.05
CA THR A 33 -33.56 -2.58 1.08
C THR A 33 -32.49 -1.59 0.65
N TYR A 34 -31.24 -2.03 0.65
CA TYR A 34 -30.05 -1.25 0.31
C TYR A 34 -29.32 -1.86 -0.86
N ASN A 35 -28.91 -1.04 -1.81
CA ASN A 35 -28.03 -1.44 -2.91
C ASN A 35 -26.59 -1.04 -2.59
N ILE A 36 -25.73 -2.01 -2.39
CA ILE A 36 -24.31 -1.83 -2.09
C ILE A 36 -23.50 -2.14 -3.35
N PRO A 37 -22.86 -1.16 -3.97
CA PRO A 37 -22.10 -1.38 -5.18
C PRO A 37 -20.88 -2.27 -4.94
N ILE A 38 -20.60 -3.19 -5.86
CA ILE A 38 -19.33 -3.90 -5.94
C ILE A 38 -18.33 -2.92 -6.55
N ALA A 39 -17.53 -2.29 -5.68
CA ALA A 39 -16.77 -1.09 -6.01
C ALA A 39 -15.31 -1.38 -6.41
N LEU A 40 -14.81 -2.55 -6.06
CA LEU A 40 -13.41 -2.92 -6.29
C LEU A 40 -13.36 -4.25 -7.04
N THR A 41 -12.52 -4.29 -8.07
CA THR A 41 -12.22 -5.50 -8.82
C THR A 41 -10.72 -5.67 -8.87
N GLY A 42 -10.22 -6.81 -8.45
CA GLY A 42 -8.81 -7.19 -8.56
C GLY A 42 -8.45 -7.61 -9.99
N VAL A 43 -7.17 -7.84 -10.22
CA VAL A 43 -6.63 -8.21 -11.55
C VAL A 43 -7.19 -9.53 -12.04
N GLU A 44 -7.41 -10.50 -11.15
CA GLU A 44 -7.92 -11.85 -11.47
C GLU A 44 -9.44 -11.99 -11.21
N GLY A 45 -10.15 -10.86 -11.08
CA GLY A 45 -11.59 -10.85 -10.89
C GLY A 45 -12.08 -10.87 -9.45
N ASP A 46 -11.19 -10.82 -8.46
CA ASP A 46 -11.56 -10.64 -7.06
C ASP A 46 -12.39 -9.37 -6.88
N THR A 47 -13.50 -9.47 -6.19
CA THR A 47 -14.43 -8.36 -6.00
C THR A 47 -14.57 -7.99 -4.55
N ALA A 48 -14.74 -6.70 -4.27
CA ALA A 48 -14.95 -6.20 -2.92
C ALA A 48 -16.00 -5.08 -2.87
N ILE A 49 -16.70 -5.00 -1.75
CA ILE A 49 -17.54 -3.86 -1.38
C ILE A 49 -16.77 -2.91 -0.47
N ARG A 50 -17.13 -1.64 -0.52
CA ARG A 50 -16.60 -0.68 0.46
C ARG A 50 -17.32 -0.84 1.79
N THR A 51 -16.59 -1.17 2.84
CA THR A 51 -17.12 -1.32 4.20
C THR A 51 -17.90 -0.09 4.67
N MET A 52 -17.49 1.10 4.21
CA MET A 52 -18.20 2.36 4.52
C MET A 52 -19.63 2.40 3.95
N ASP A 53 -19.95 1.64 2.92
CA ASP A 53 -21.32 1.57 2.40
C ASP A 53 -22.25 0.82 3.35
N LEU A 54 -21.74 -0.09 4.18
CA LEU A 54 -22.52 -0.77 5.23
C LEU A 54 -23.04 0.21 6.30
N ARG A 55 -22.39 1.36 6.50
CA ARG A 55 -22.84 2.39 7.43
C ARG A 55 -24.18 3.03 7.05
N LYS A 56 -24.63 2.86 5.81
CA LYS A 56 -25.96 3.31 5.37
C LYS A 56 -27.08 2.46 5.96
N ILE A 57 -26.77 1.24 6.39
CA ILE A 57 -27.73 0.31 7.00
C ILE A 57 -27.89 0.66 8.47
N LYS A 58 -29.03 1.27 8.83
CA LYS A 58 -29.33 1.82 10.14
C LYS A 58 -30.75 1.49 10.55
N GLU A 59 -31.02 1.42 11.85
CA GLU A 59 -32.38 1.37 12.39
C GLU A 59 -32.95 2.78 12.63
N LYS A 60 -32.09 3.71 13.11
CA LYS A 60 -32.41 5.11 13.34
C LYS A 60 -31.37 6.01 12.67
N ASP A 61 -31.73 7.24 12.36
CA ASP A 61 -30.84 8.18 11.68
C ASP A 61 -29.57 8.51 12.47
N GLU A 62 -29.67 8.56 13.81
CA GLU A 62 -28.55 8.81 14.72
C GLU A 62 -27.63 7.62 14.93
N ASP A 63 -27.98 6.41 14.48
CA ASP A 63 -27.15 5.22 14.62
C ASP A 63 -25.88 5.33 13.78
N PHE A 64 -24.80 4.74 14.30
CA PHE A 64 -23.52 4.68 13.57
C PHE A 64 -23.64 3.90 12.24
N GLY A 65 -24.58 2.93 12.18
CA GLY A 65 -24.77 2.00 11.07
C GLY A 65 -24.01 0.68 11.27
N LEU A 66 -24.16 -0.21 10.29
CA LEU A 66 -23.61 -1.57 10.37
C LEU A 66 -22.09 -1.55 10.25
N LEU A 67 -21.41 -2.28 11.14
CA LEU A 67 -19.98 -2.54 11.10
C LEU A 67 -19.70 -3.91 10.51
N SER A 68 -18.56 -4.09 9.86
CA SER A 68 -18.01 -5.42 9.57
C SER A 68 -17.24 -5.93 10.79
N TYR A 69 -17.37 -7.21 11.11
CA TYR A 69 -16.63 -7.87 12.16
C TYR A 69 -15.80 -9.01 11.56
N ASP A 70 -14.50 -8.79 11.44
CA ASP A 70 -13.55 -9.75 10.89
C ASP A 70 -12.23 -9.69 11.71
N PRO A 71 -12.20 -10.30 12.91
CA PRO A 71 -11.08 -10.15 13.85
C PRO A 71 -9.76 -10.73 13.35
N ALA A 72 -9.80 -11.67 12.42
CA ALA A 72 -8.62 -12.30 11.85
C ALA A 72 -8.22 -11.73 10.48
N PHE A 73 -8.95 -10.75 9.98
CA PHE A 73 -8.75 -10.16 8.63
C PHE A 73 -8.73 -11.20 7.49
N MET A 74 -9.47 -12.31 7.68
CA MET A 74 -9.50 -13.43 6.72
C MET A 74 -10.30 -13.12 5.47
N ASN A 75 -11.24 -12.18 5.54
CA ASN A 75 -12.10 -11.77 4.44
C ASN A 75 -12.14 -10.24 4.28
N THR A 76 -11.03 -9.57 4.59
CA THR A 76 -10.94 -8.11 4.54
C THR A 76 -9.80 -7.69 3.61
N ALA A 77 -10.14 -7.00 2.52
CA ALA A 77 -9.16 -6.30 1.69
C ALA A 77 -8.79 -4.96 2.37
N SER A 78 -7.61 -4.89 2.99
CA SER A 78 -7.16 -3.74 3.77
C SER A 78 -6.65 -2.57 2.91
N CYS A 79 -6.14 -2.87 1.72
CA CYS A 79 -5.62 -1.87 0.79
C CYS A 79 -5.71 -2.35 -0.66
N GLN A 80 -5.56 -1.41 -1.58
CA GLN A 80 -5.37 -1.69 -3.00
C GLN A 80 -3.92 -1.38 -3.36
N SER A 81 -3.25 -2.31 -4.02
CA SER A 81 -1.85 -2.17 -4.40
C SER A 81 -1.63 -2.59 -5.85
N ALA A 82 -0.80 -1.84 -6.58
CA ALA A 82 -0.31 -2.18 -7.92
C ALA A 82 1.14 -2.68 -7.91
N ILE A 83 1.69 -2.98 -6.72
CA ILE A 83 3.11 -3.33 -6.59
C ILE A 83 3.34 -4.82 -6.81
N THR A 84 2.57 -5.67 -6.12
CA THR A 84 2.79 -7.11 -6.11
C THR A 84 1.49 -7.84 -6.38
N TYR A 85 1.54 -8.84 -7.24
CA TYR A 85 0.49 -9.82 -7.42
C TYR A 85 1.00 -11.21 -7.04
N ILE A 86 0.26 -11.93 -6.21
CA ILE A 86 0.58 -13.29 -5.76
C ILE A 86 -0.66 -14.17 -5.93
N ASP A 87 -0.48 -15.30 -6.61
CA ASP A 87 -1.42 -16.42 -6.62
C ASP A 87 -0.68 -17.65 -6.12
N GLY A 88 -0.90 -17.99 -4.84
CA GLY A 88 -0.22 -19.10 -4.19
C GLY A 88 -0.64 -20.46 -4.74
N ASP A 89 -1.88 -20.61 -5.19
CA ASP A 89 -2.41 -21.87 -5.73
C ASP A 89 -1.81 -22.18 -7.10
N LYS A 90 -1.59 -21.16 -7.93
CA LYS A 90 -0.96 -21.29 -9.25
C LYS A 90 0.55 -21.11 -9.21
N GLY A 91 1.12 -20.69 -8.08
CA GLY A 91 2.55 -20.41 -7.95
C GLY A 91 2.99 -19.20 -8.77
N ILE A 92 2.14 -18.18 -8.91
CA ILE A 92 2.42 -16.97 -9.69
C ILE A 92 2.82 -15.83 -8.75
N LEU A 93 3.97 -15.21 -9.05
CA LEU A 93 4.41 -13.96 -8.41
C LEU A 93 4.80 -12.95 -9.48
N ARG A 94 4.26 -11.74 -9.38
CA ARG A 94 4.63 -10.62 -10.27
C ARG A 94 4.93 -9.37 -9.46
N TYR A 95 5.97 -8.65 -9.86
CA TYR A 95 6.30 -7.32 -9.35
C TYR A 95 6.04 -6.27 -10.43
N ARG A 96 5.11 -5.35 -10.18
CA ARG A 96 4.69 -4.33 -11.15
C ARG A 96 4.30 -4.92 -12.53
N GLY A 97 3.78 -6.15 -12.54
CA GLY A 97 3.41 -6.89 -13.74
C GLY A 97 4.51 -7.79 -14.33
N TYR A 98 5.77 -7.62 -13.92
CA TYR A 98 6.88 -8.46 -14.36
C TYR A 98 6.87 -9.81 -13.63
N PRO A 99 6.93 -10.95 -14.34
CA PRO A 99 7.05 -12.27 -13.71
C PRO A 99 8.35 -12.37 -12.90
N ILE A 100 8.27 -13.03 -11.72
CA ILE A 100 9.45 -13.12 -10.83
C ILE A 100 10.60 -13.88 -11.46
N GLU A 101 10.33 -14.86 -12.33
CA GLU A 101 11.34 -15.65 -13.03
C GLU A 101 12.24 -14.77 -13.89
N GLN A 102 11.66 -13.81 -14.61
CA GLN A 102 12.41 -12.88 -15.45
C GLN A 102 13.28 -11.93 -14.60
N LEU A 103 12.75 -11.48 -13.48
CA LEU A 103 13.51 -10.59 -12.58
C LEU A 103 14.63 -11.33 -11.86
N ALA A 104 14.39 -12.59 -11.45
CA ALA A 104 15.39 -13.38 -10.75
C ALA A 104 16.60 -13.75 -11.64
N GLU A 105 16.36 -13.98 -12.93
CA GLU A 105 17.42 -14.34 -13.87
C GLU A 105 18.13 -13.12 -14.49
N GLY A 106 17.39 -12.04 -14.73
CA GLY A 106 17.88 -10.92 -15.56
C GLY A 106 18.12 -9.60 -14.84
N ALA A 107 17.66 -9.43 -13.59
CA ALA A 107 17.74 -8.16 -12.88
C ALA A 107 18.58 -8.23 -11.61
N THR A 108 19.26 -7.14 -11.28
CA THR A 108 19.96 -6.97 -10.01
C THR A 108 18.98 -6.58 -8.88
N PHE A 109 19.40 -6.75 -7.63
CA PHE A 109 18.62 -6.32 -6.47
C PHE A 109 18.21 -4.85 -6.53
N LEU A 110 19.12 -3.96 -6.96
CA LEU A 110 18.85 -2.51 -7.02
C LEU A 110 17.92 -2.14 -8.18
N GLU A 111 17.93 -2.87 -9.28
CA GLU A 111 16.95 -2.71 -10.37
C GLU A 111 15.54 -3.10 -9.90
N VAL A 112 15.41 -4.22 -9.18
CA VAL A 112 14.13 -4.64 -8.61
C VAL A 112 13.65 -3.66 -7.54
N ALA A 113 14.53 -3.14 -6.69
CA ALA A 113 14.18 -2.12 -5.70
C ALA A 113 13.67 -0.83 -6.38
N TRP A 114 14.31 -0.41 -7.47
CA TRP A 114 13.85 0.71 -8.30
C TRP A 114 12.46 0.43 -8.90
N LEU A 115 12.28 -0.75 -9.51
CA LEU A 115 11.02 -1.18 -10.10
C LEU A 115 9.86 -1.12 -9.11
N LEU A 116 10.04 -1.67 -7.92
CA LEU A 116 9.01 -1.67 -6.88
C LEU A 116 8.60 -0.25 -6.47
N ARG A 117 9.57 0.65 -6.35
CA ARG A 117 9.37 2.04 -5.96
C ARG A 117 8.74 2.88 -7.08
N ASN A 118 9.27 2.78 -8.30
CA ASN A 118 8.96 3.71 -9.39
C ASN A 118 7.95 3.13 -10.40
N GLY A 119 7.74 1.81 -10.44
CA GLY A 119 6.74 1.16 -11.28
C GLY A 119 7.25 0.59 -12.60
N GLU A 120 8.41 1.06 -13.07
CA GLU A 120 9.07 0.65 -14.31
C GLU A 120 10.55 0.34 -14.03
N LEU A 121 11.15 -0.50 -14.86
CA LEU A 121 12.61 -0.76 -14.78
C LEU A 121 13.40 0.51 -15.13
N PRO A 122 14.55 0.75 -14.49
CA PRO A 122 15.33 1.96 -14.70
C PRO A 122 16.00 1.94 -16.08
N LYS A 123 16.13 3.11 -16.70
CA LYS A 123 17.06 3.32 -17.79
C LYS A 123 18.50 3.36 -17.26
N GLN A 124 19.48 3.18 -18.14
CA GLN A 124 20.89 3.12 -17.73
C GLN A 124 21.33 4.31 -16.86
N GLN A 125 20.97 5.53 -17.24
CA GLN A 125 21.35 6.73 -16.49
C GLN A 125 20.63 6.82 -15.13
N GLU A 126 19.37 6.41 -15.06
CA GLU A 126 18.58 6.36 -13.82
C GLU A 126 19.16 5.32 -12.86
N TYR A 127 19.55 4.16 -13.40
CA TYR A 127 20.19 3.10 -12.63
C TYR A 127 21.53 3.53 -12.05
N GLU A 128 22.39 4.15 -12.86
CA GLU A 128 23.70 4.65 -12.39
C GLU A 128 23.54 5.69 -11.26
N SER A 129 22.60 6.63 -11.42
CA SER A 129 22.30 7.61 -10.36
C SER A 129 21.76 6.94 -9.11
N TRP A 130 20.83 5.97 -9.26
CA TRP A 130 20.27 5.22 -8.15
C TRP A 130 21.31 4.41 -7.38
N VAL A 131 22.19 3.70 -8.08
CA VAL A 131 23.31 2.95 -7.48
C VAL A 131 24.24 3.88 -6.72
N HIS A 132 24.57 5.04 -7.32
CA HIS A 132 25.39 6.07 -6.68
C HIS A 132 24.73 6.55 -5.38
N ASP A 133 23.45 6.93 -5.44
CA ASP A 133 22.74 7.46 -4.27
C ASP A 133 22.67 6.44 -3.14
N ILE A 134 22.32 5.18 -3.42
CA ILE A 134 22.30 4.13 -2.40
C ILE A 134 23.70 3.89 -1.83
N THR A 135 24.74 3.87 -2.66
CA THR A 135 26.11 3.58 -2.23
C THR A 135 26.68 4.68 -1.35
N PHE A 136 26.37 5.94 -1.65
CA PHE A 136 26.94 7.10 -0.93
C PHE A 136 26.09 7.61 0.21
N HIS A 137 24.85 7.10 0.40
CA HIS A 137 23.98 7.42 1.55
C HIS A 137 23.98 6.31 2.62
N THR A 138 25.16 5.77 2.94
CA THR A 138 25.32 4.68 3.92
C THR A 138 25.72 5.15 5.31
N TYR A 139 25.96 6.45 5.49
CA TYR A 139 26.33 7.01 6.78
C TYR A 139 25.12 7.28 7.65
N VAL A 140 25.21 6.88 8.92
CA VAL A 140 24.18 7.14 9.92
C VAL A 140 24.73 8.03 11.01
N HIS A 141 23.85 8.74 11.73
CA HIS A 141 24.24 9.61 12.83
C HIS A 141 24.97 8.83 13.93
N GLU A 142 26.06 9.38 14.49
CA GLU A 142 26.89 8.70 15.50
C GLU A 142 26.11 8.22 16.73
N ASN A 143 25.04 8.89 17.10
CA ASN A 143 24.20 8.49 18.22
C ASN A 143 23.42 7.17 17.97
N ILE A 144 23.28 6.71 16.73
CA ILE A 144 22.72 5.37 16.45
C ILE A 144 23.62 4.29 17.01
N ARG A 145 24.95 4.46 16.94
CA ARG A 145 25.90 3.55 17.59
C ARG A 145 25.66 3.47 19.09
N LYS A 146 25.55 4.63 19.77
CA LYS A 146 25.26 4.68 21.21
C LYS A 146 23.91 4.07 21.57
N PHE A 147 22.92 4.25 20.71
CA PHE A 147 21.61 3.61 20.87
C PHE A 147 21.71 2.09 20.82
N LEU A 148 22.48 1.54 19.86
CA LEU A 148 22.74 0.10 19.75
C LEU A 148 23.50 -0.46 20.95
N GLU A 149 24.47 0.29 21.49
CA GLU A 149 25.24 -0.10 22.68
C GLU A 149 24.39 -0.15 23.97
N GLY A 150 23.22 0.48 23.98
CA GLY A 150 22.28 0.48 25.11
C GLY A 150 21.39 -0.78 25.21
N PHE A 151 21.36 -1.64 24.20
CA PHE A 151 20.62 -2.90 24.28
C PHE A 151 21.29 -3.90 25.21
N ARG A 152 20.47 -4.76 25.83
CA ARG A 152 21.02 -5.89 26.59
C ARG A 152 21.79 -6.84 25.68
N TYR A 153 22.80 -7.51 26.24
CA TYR A 153 23.63 -8.48 25.49
C TYR A 153 22.84 -9.67 24.94
N ASP A 154 21.68 -9.99 25.52
CA ASP A 154 20.78 -11.09 25.11
C ASP A 154 19.55 -10.60 24.34
N ALA A 155 19.55 -9.35 23.88
CA ALA A 155 18.44 -8.79 23.11
C ALA A 155 18.26 -9.51 21.76
N HIS A 156 17.01 -9.79 21.38
CA HIS A 156 16.73 -10.42 20.09
C HIS A 156 17.09 -9.48 18.92
N PRO A 157 17.86 -9.93 17.92
CA PRO A 157 18.32 -9.07 16.82
C PRO A 157 17.20 -8.33 16.07
N MET A 158 16.03 -8.97 15.89
CA MET A 158 14.90 -8.32 15.23
C MET A 158 14.29 -7.19 16.06
N SER A 159 14.28 -7.31 17.39
CA SER A 159 13.84 -6.22 18.28
C SER A 159 14.79 -5.04 18.19
N MET A 160 16.10 -5.32 18.15
CA MET A 160 17.12 -4.29 17.94
C MET A 160 16.94 -3.59 16.58
N LEU A 161 16.73 -4.36 15.51
CA LEU A 161 16.51 -3.82 14.17
C LEU A 161 15.27 -2.92 14.12
N CYS A 162 14.12 -3.40 14.60
CA CYS A 162 12.88 -2.62 14.61
C CYS A 162 13.04 -1.31 15.41
N SER A 163 13.64 -1.39 16.59
CA SER A 163 13.86 -0.21 17.44
C SER A 163 14.82 0.79 16.80
N THR A 164 15.88 0.30 16.15
CA THR A 164 16.87 1.15 15.49
C THR A 164 16.27 1.86 14.27
N VAL A 165 15.49 1.15 13.44
CA VAL A 165 14.80 1.76 12.28
C VAL A 165 13.81 2.82 12.76
N ALA A 166 13.05 2.55 13.82
CA ALA A 166 12.16 3.55 14.41
C ALA A 166 12.93 4.77 14.96
N ALA A 167 14.08 4.55 15.63
CA ALA A 167 14.92 5.62 16.13
C ALA A 167 15.52 6.50 15.03
N LEU A 168 15.85 5.92 13.85
CA LEU A 168 16.37 6.68 12.71
C LEU A 168 15.45 7.81 12.28
N SER A 169 14.13 7.64 12.38
CA SER A 169 13.17 8.70 12.03
C SER A 169 13.34 9.98 12.84
N SER A 170 13.88 9.88 14.06
CA SER A 170 14.15 11.05 14.92
C SER A 170 15.43 11.82 14.53
N PHE A 171 16.33 11.18 13.80
CA PHE A 171 17.58 11.79 13.30
C PHE A 171 17.44 12.36 11.90
N TYR A 172 16.43 11.89 11.15
CA TYR A 172 16.17 12.29 9.76
C TYR A 172 14.69 12.64 9.58
N PRO A 173 14.20 13.72 10.23
CA PRO A 173 12.77 14.05 10.28
C PRO A 173 12.17 14.50 8.94
N SER A 174 13.02 14.77 7.93
CA SER A 174 12.62 15.21 6.58
C SER A 174 12.78 14.11 5.52
N ALA A 175 13.10 12.89 5.94
CA ALA A 175 13.26 11.77 5.02
C ALA A 175 11.92 11.10 4.67
#